data_88d59c84b15cd6f46ac8209066460b99
#
_entry.id   88d59c84b15cd6f46ac8209066460b99
#
_cell.length_a   1.000
_cell.length_b   1.000
_cell.length_c   1.000
_cell.angle_alpha   90.00
_cell.angle_beta   90.00
_cell.angle_gamma   90.00
#
_symmetry.space_group_name_H-M   'P 1'
#
loop_
_entity.id
_entity.type
_entity.pdbx_description
1 polymer ?
#
loop_
_entity_poly.entity_id
_entity_poly.type
_entity_poly.pdbx_seq_one_letter_code
_entity_poly.pdbx_strand_id
1 'polypeptide(L)'
;MYGAIKSNLQKELKEIKEAGLYKTERIITTSQDAIIKVSTGEEVINFCSNNYLGLSNNKEVVQAAKDTLDSHGFGMSSVRFICGTQDIHKQLEHKIAEFFHCEDTILYAAAFDANGGVFEPLLSKEDAIISDSLNHASIIDGVRLCKAARYRYSNNDMDDLEAQLIEASNQNHRFKIIVTDGVFSMDGIVAQLDKICDLADKYDALVMVDECHASGFIGKTGRGTMELKGVLGRVDIITGTLGKALGGAMGGFTTGKKEIIEILRQRSRPYLFSNSLAPTIVGASLKVFELISKDTSLRDTLENNTNYFRNEMEKAGFDLVGADAAIVPVMLYDAKLSQDMANLLLEEGIYVIGFFFPVVPKNKARIRVQLSAAHTKEHLDKAINAFVKVGKKLKVL
;
A
#
# COMPACT_ATOMS: atom_id res chain seq x y z
N MET A 1 39.55 -0.47 -11.08
CA MET A 1 38.37 -1.35 -10.95
C MET A 1 37.03 -0.65 -11.27
N TYR A 2 36.79 0.59 -10.81
CA TYR A 2 35.51 1.28 -11.10
C TYR A 2 35.33 1.67 -12.58
N GLY A 3 36.41 1.86 -13.37
CA GLY A 3 36.32 2.32 -14.78
C GLY A 3 35.50 1.40 -15.70
N ALA A 4 35.70 0.07 -15.62
CA ALA A 4 34.94 -0.88 -16.46
C ALA A 4 33.44 -0.90 -16.12
N ILE A 5 33.08 -0.97 -14.83
CA ILE A 5 31.68 -0.95 -14.40
C ILE A 5 31.05 0.42 -14.69
N LYS A 6 31.80 1.52 -14.57
CA LYS A 6 31.32 2.88 -14.89
C LYS A 6 30.80 2.98 -16.31
N SER A 7 31.57 2.47 -17.27
CA SER A 7 31.18 2.49 -18.70
C SER A 7 29.90 1.70 -18.97
N ASN A 8 29.75 0.53 -18.30
CA ASN A 8 28.53 -0.27 -18.40
C ASN A 8 27.33 0.47 -17.80
N LEU A 9 27.46 1.02 -16.60
CA LEU A 9 26.39 1.78 -15.94
C LEU A 9 25.99 3.03 -16.75
N GLN A 10 26.96 3.73 -17.36
CA GLN A 10 26.66 4.87 -18.23
C GLN A 10 25.88 4.46 -19.48
N LYS A 11 26.20 3.30 -20.07
CA LYS A 11 25.46 2.74 -21.19
C LYS A 11 24.02 2.39 -20.80
N GLU A 12 23.83 1.68 -19.68
CA GLU A 12 22.49 1.34 -19.17
C GLU A 12 21.64 2.59 -18.85
N LEU A 13 22.22 3.58 -18.21
CA LEU A 13 21.54 4.85 -17.93
C LEU A 13 21.14 5.59 -19.21
N LYS A 14 21.97 5.53 -20.25
CA LYS A 14 21.64 6.10 -21.57
C LYS A 14 20.47 5.35 -22.20
N GLU A 15 20.49 4.02 -22.21
CA GLU A 15 19.41 3.17 -22.71
C GLU A 15 18.10 3.43 -21.99
N ILE A 16 18.11 3.55 -20.66
CA ILE A 16 16.94 3.90 -19.85
C ILE A 16 16.37 5.28 -20.24
N LYS A 17 17.23 6.26 -20.49
CA LYS A 17 16.79 7.60 -20.94
C LYS A 17 16.22 7.59 -22.35
N GLU A 18 16.89 6.91 -23.29
CA GLU A 18 16.45 6.78 -24.69
C GLU A 18 15.13 6.02 -24.79
N ALA A 19 14.91 5.03 -23.93
CA ALA A 19 13.65 4.29 -23.83
C ALA A 19 12.52 5.09 -23.13
N GLY A 20 12.78 6.32 -22.65
CA GLY A 20 11.80 7.11 -21.90
C GLY A 20 11.42 6.54 -20.53
N LEU A 21 12.27 5.69 -19.95
CA LEU A 21 12.00 5.01 -18.67
C LEU A 21 12.72 5.68 -17.48
N TYR A 22 13.43 6.78 -17.71
CA TYR A 22 14.18 7.48 -16.67
C TYR A 22 13.23 8.21 -15.72
N LYS A 23 13.35 7.93 -14.42
CA LYS A 23 12.53 8.53 -13.37
C LYS A 23 13.24 9.75 -12.79
N THR A 24 12.54 10.89 -12.79
CA THR A 24 13.02 12.14 -12.15
C THR A 24 12.17 12.43 -10.93
N GLU A 25 12.82 12.71 -9.79
CA GLU A 25 12.13 13.08 -8.56
C GLU A 25 11.70 14.55 -8.63
N ARG A 26 10.42 14.83 -8.41
CA ARG A 26 9.88 16.18 -8.26
C ARG A 26 9.96 16.57 -6.78
N ILE A 27 10.58 17.70 -6.48
CA ILE A 27 10.84 18.15 -5.11
C ILE A 27 9.64 18.94 -4.60
N ILE A 28 9.07 18.51 -3.46
CA ILE A 28 8.02 19.20 -2.71
C ILE A 28 8.68 20.04 -1.63
N THR A 29 8.24 21.30 -1.49
CA THR A 29 8.84 22.29 -0.56
C THR A 29 7.92 22.67 0.60
N THR A 30 6.77 22.01 0.73
CA THR A 30 5.79 22.18 1.81
C THR A 30 5.54 20.86 2.55
N SER A 31 4.69 20.89 3.57
CA SER A 31 4.09 19.67 4.14
C SER A 31 3.34 18.91 3.06
N GLN A 32 3.18 17.58 3.25
CA GLN A 32 2.35 16.74 2.39
C GLN A 32 0.89 16.99 2.69
N ASP A 33 0.14 17.46 1.69
CA ASP A 33 -1.28 17.79 1.81
C ASP A 33 -1.98 17.68 0.43
N ALA A 34 -3.28 18.04 0.37
CA ALA A 34 -4.03 18.14 -0.88
C ALA A 34 -3.46 19.25 -1.79
N ILE A 35 -2.96 20.33 -1.22
CA ILE A 35 -2.23 21.40 -1.93
C ILE A 35 -0.79 21.39 -1.46
N ILE A 36 0.14 21.33 -2.40
CA ILE A 36 1.58 21.35 -2.15
C ILE A 36 2.28 22.37 -3.04
N LYS A 37 3.49 22.79 -2.64
CA LYS A 37 4.40 23.56 -3.52
C LYS A 37 5.51 22.68 -4.01
N VAL A 38 5.82 22.80 -5.29
CA VAL A 38 6.99 22.16 -5.91
C VAL A 38 8.17 23.14 -5.98
N SER A 39 9.37 22.65 -6.25
CA SER A 39 10.61 23.45 -6.24
C SER A 39 10.63 24.63 -7.22
N THR A 40 9.75 24.64 -8.22
CA THR A 40 9.53 25.78 -9.12
C THR A 40 8.77 26.92 -8.46
N GLY A 41 8.22 26.73 -7.25
CA GLY A 41 7.44 27.72 -6.49
C GLY A 41 5.93 27.64 -6.75
N GLU A 42 5.48 26.82 -7.67
CA GLU A 42 4.06 26.69 -8.03
C GLU A 42 3.28 25.88 -7.00
N GLU A 43 2.06 26.30 -6.72
CA GLU A 43 1.08 25.52 -5.96
C GLU A 43 0.32 24.58 -6.88
N VAL A 44 0.24 23.32 -6.51
CA VAL A 44 -0.41 22.27 -7.29
C VAL A 44 -1.29 21.40 -6.39
N ILE A 45 -2.37 20.84 -6.96
CA ILE A 45 -3.22 19.89 -6.25
C ILE A 45 -2.63 18.49 -6.43
N ASN A 46 -2.39 17.83 -5.32
CA ASN A 46 -1.69 16.55 -5.26
C ASN A 46 -2.64 15.36 -5.36
N PHE A 47 -2.61 14.65 -6.47
CA PHE A 47 -3.34 13.42 -6.71
C PHE A 47 -2.41 12.18 -6.80
N CYS A 48 -1.21 12.26 -6.21
CA CYS A 48 -0.23 11.17 -6.20
C CYS A 48 -0.03 10.52 -4.84
N SER A 49 -0.20 11.28 -3.74
CA SER A 49 0.12 10.79 -2.41
C SER A 49 -0.89 9.74 -1.93
N ASN A 50 -0.41 8.73 -1.20
CA ASN A 50 -1.27 7.75 -0.54
C ASN A 50 -1.92 8.32 0.75
N ASN A 51 -2.12 9.63 0.82
CA ASN A 51 -2.71 10.35 1.96
C ASN A 51 -4.26 10.29 1.93
N TYR A 52 -4.80 9.08 1.84
CA TYR A 52 -6.22 8.82 1.61
C TYR A 52 -7.15 9.56 2.58
N LEU A 53 -6.81 9.60 3.86
CA LEU A 53 -7.61 10.26 4.90
C LEU A 53 -7.19 11.71 5.19
N GLY A 54 -6.18 12.24 4.49
CA GLY A 54 -5.69 13.60 4.70
C GLY A 54 -4.96 13.80 6.04
N LEU A 55 -4.45 12.73 6.67
CA LEU A 55 -3.90 12.79 8.03
C LEU A 55 -2.41 13.15 8.08
N SER A 56 -1.69 13.18 6.96
CA SER A 56 -0.22 13.40 6.95
C SER A 56 0.20 14.76 7.51
N ASN A 57 -0.67 15.77 7.46
CA ASN A 57 -0.44 17.10 8.03
C ASN A 57 -1.55 17.51 9.01
N ASN A 58 -2.31 16.56 9.54
CA ASN A 58 -3.36 16.83 10.52
C ASN A 58 -2.76 17.39 11.80
N LYS A 59 -3.34 18.49 12.31
CA LYS A 59 -2.80 19.24 13.46
C LYS A 59 -2.72 18.40 14.74
N GLU A 60 -3.71 17.54 15.00
CA GLU A 60 -3.72 16.66 16.18
C GLU A 60 -2.65 15.58 16.07
N VAL A 61 -2.45 15.00 14.88
CA VAL A 61 -1.41 14.00 14.61
C VAL A 61 -0.01 14.62 14.77
N VAL A 62 0.20 15.82 14.21
CA VAL A 62 1.45 16.58 14.34
C VAL A 62 1.72 16.94 15.80
N GLN A 63 0.68 17.35 16.56
CA GLN A 63 0.84 17.68 17.97
C GLN A 63 1.20 16.44 18.80
N ALA A 64 0.52 15.30 18.58
CA ALA A 64 0.85 14.04 19.23
C ALA A 64 2.31 13.59 18.98
N ALA A 65 2.82 13.81 17.76
CA ALA A 65 4.23 13.56 17.45
C ALA A 65 5.17 14.45 18.29
N LYS A 66 4.86 15.74 18.45
CA LYS A 66 5.64 16.69 19.29
C LYS A 66 5.62 16.30 20.76
N ASP A 67 4.44 16.00 21.29
CA ASP A 67 4.27 15.60 22.69
C ASP A 67 5.04 14.30 22.99
N THR A 68 5.08 13.40 22.01
CA THR A 68 5.84 12.16 22.14
C THR A 68 7.35 12.40 22.01
N LEU A 69 7.78 13.37 21.20
CA LEU A 69 9.18 13.79 21.14
C LEU A 69 9.67 14.31 22.50
N ASP A 70 8.84 15.10 23.18
CA ASP A 70 9.16 15.67 24.49
C ASP A 70 9.16 14.59 25.60
N SER A 71 8.25 13.63 25.56
CA SER A 71 8.09 12.61 26.61
C SER A 71 8.95 11.36 26.42
N HIS A 72 9.18 10.90 25.18
CA HIS A 72 9.86 9.63 24.87
C HIS A 72 11.12 9.79 24.04
N GLY A 73 11.48 10.99 23.63
CA GLY A 73 12.69 11.31 22.88
C GLY A 73 12.58 11.03 21.38
N PHE A 74 13.69 11.23 20.67
CA PHE A 74 13.73 11.17 19.21
C PHE A 74 13.87 9.75 18.66
N GLY A 75 14.74 8.93 19.26
CA GLY A 75 15.11 7.63 18.65
C GLY A 75 15.42 6.57 19.69
N MET A 76 15.35 5.33 19.27
CA MET A 76 15.54 4.15 20.13
C MET A 76 16.97 3.64 20.18
N SER A 77 17.78 3.92 19.18
CA SER A 77 19.17 3.44 19.04
C SER A 77 19.34 1.92 19.27
N SER A 78 18.27 1.16 19.03
CA SER A 78 18.22 -0.27 19.29
C SER A 78 17.10 -0.98 18.54
N VAL A 79 17.24 -2.29 18.42
CA VAL A 79 16.19 -3.22 17.99
C VAL A 79 15.27 -3.57 19.20
N ARG A 80 14.08 -4.06 18.91
CA ARG A 80 13.00 -4.26 19.87
C ARG A 80 13.37 -5.10 21.09
N PHE A 81 14.04 -6.23 20.90
CA PHE A 81 14.28 -7.20 22.00
C PHE A 81 15.47 -6.84 22.90
N ILE A 82 16.36 -5.92 22.48
CA ILE A 82 17.52 -5.50 23.30
C ILE A 82 17.09 -4.41 24.28
N CYS A 83 16.92 -3.18 23.78
CA CYS A 83 16.43 -2.04 24.58
C CYS A 83 15.58 -1.06 23.76
N GLY A 84 15.07 -1.49 22.60
CA GLY A 84 14.30 -0.67 21.67
C GLY A 84 12.78 -0.79 21.82
N THR A 85 12.27 -1.14 23.02
CA THR A 85 10.83 -1.23 23.27
C THR A 85 10.44 -0.29 24.39
N GLN A 86 9.63 0.71 24.10
CA GLN A 86 8.95 1.55 25.06
C GLN A 86 7.50 1.07 25.26
N ASP A 87 6.84 1.56 26.30
CA ASP A 87 5.44 1.26 26.60
C ASP A 87 4.49 1.63 25.46
N ILE A 88 4.72 2.78 24.80
CA ILE A 88 3.92 3.25 23.66
C ILE A 88 3.96 2.28 22.47
N HIS A 89 5.06 1.54 22.24
CA HIS A 89 5.09 0.50 21.22
C HIS A 89 4.08 -0.61 21.51
N LYS A 90 4.00 -1.03 22.78
CA LYS A 90 3.03 -2.05 23.21
C LYS A 90 1.60 -1.53 23.16
N GLN A 91 1.39 -0.25 23.49
CA GLN A 91 0.08 0.39 23.33
C GLN A 91 -0.37 0.43 21.88
N LEU A 92 0.53 0.76 20.93
CA LEU A 92 0.21 0.76 19.51
C LEU A 92 -0.06 -0.66 18.98
N GLU A 93 0.74 -1.66 19.37
CA GLU A 93 0.49 -3.07 19.04
C GLU A 93 -0.91 -3.51 19.49
N HIS A 94 -1.28 -3.21 20.73
CA HIS A 94 -2.60 -3.52 21.25
C HIS A 94 -3.71 -2.78 20.49
N LYS A 95 -3.51 -1.49 20.19
CA LYS A 95 -4.50 -0.66 19.49
C LYS A 95 -4.75 -1.15 18.05
N ILE A 96 -3.72 -1.62 17.35
CA ILE A 96 -3.84 -2.21 16.03
C ILE A 96 -4.59 -3.55 16.10
N ALA A 97 -4.23 -4.42 17.06
CA ALA A 97 -4.93 -5.70 17.26
C ALA A 97 -6.41 -5.50 17.53
N GLU A 98 -6.75 -4.55 18.42
CA GLU A 98 -8.13 -4.16 18.72
C GLU A 98 -8.87 -3.68 17.48
N PHE A 99 -8.24 -2.79 16.68
CA PHE A 99 -8.86 -2.21 15.50
C PHE A 99 -9.20 -3.28 14.44
N PHE A 100 -8.34 -4.27 14.23
CA PHE A 100 -8.56 -5.35 13.26
C PHE A 100 -9.26 -6.58 13.84
N HIS A 101 -9.68 -6.57 15.10
CA HIS A 101 -10.24 -7.72 15.82
C HIS A 101 -9.30 -8.94 15.81
N CYS A 102 -8.01 -8.70 15.93
CA CYS A 102 -6.96 -9.71 15.99
C CYS A 102 -6.48 -9.93 17.43
N GLU A 103 -5.72 -11.02 17.65
CA GLU A 103 -5.26 -11.42 18.97
C GLU A 103 -3.99 -10.68 19.41
N ASP A 104 -3.07 -10.39 18.47
CA ASP A 104 -1.80 -9.70 18.74
C ASP A 104 -1.26 -9.00 17.50
N THR A 105 -0.27 -8.11 17.69
CA THR A 105 0.39 -7.34 16.62
C THR A 105 1.88 -7.20 16.89
N ILE A 106 2.67 -7.16 15.80
CA ILE A 106 4.10 -6.86 15.79
C ILE A 106 4.38 -5.69 14.86
N LEU A 107 5.22 -4.73 15.29
CA LEU A 107 5.58 -3.54 14.53
C LEU A 107 6.90 -3.72 13.79
N TYR A 108 6.99 -3.16 12.58
CA TYR A 108 8.17 -3.14 11.72
C TYR A 108 8.51 -1.70 11.28
N ALA A 109 9.72 -1.48 10.78
CA ALA A 109 10.14 -0.19 10.24
C ALA A 109 9.34 0.21 8.98
N ALA A 110 8.88 -0.75 8.20
CA ALA A 110 8.04 -0.54 7.03
C ALA A 110 7.14 -1.77 6.78
N ALA A 111 6.08 -1.59 5.99
CA ALA A 111 5.26 -2.73 5.52
C ALA A 111 6.04 -3.66 4.58
N PHE A 112 7.06 -3.15 3.89
CA PHE A 112 7.98 -3.97 3.10
C PHE A 112 8.67 -5.02 3.99
N ASP A 113 9.12 -4.59 5.19
CA ASP A 113 9.71 -5.47 6.20
C ASP A 113 8.69 -6.43 6.81
N ALA A 114 7.46 -5.95 7.07
CA ALA A 114 6.38 -6.78 7.58
C ALA A 114 6.08 -7.94 6.61
N ASN A 115 5.87 -7.65 5.33
CA ASN A 115 5.64 -8.67 4.30
C ASN A 115 6.83 -9.62 4.12
N GLY A 116 8.04 -9.06 4.02
CA GLY A 116 9.27 -9.85 3.89
C GLY A 116 9.56 -10.73 5.09
N GLY A 117 9.09 -10.32 6.26
CA GLY A 117 9.35 -10.96 7.54
C GLY A 117 8.40 -12.09 7.94
N VAL A 118 7.37 -12.41 7.14
CA VAL A 118 6.34 -13.41 7.48
C VAL A 118 6.77 -14.84 7.11
N PHE A 119 7.25 -15.06 5.90
CA PHE A 119 7.30 -16.38 5.29
C PHE A 119 8.40 -17.27 5.85
N GLU A 120 9.66 -16.80 5.90
CA GLU A 120 10.80 -17.60 6.38
C GLU A 120 10.65 -18.06 7.84
N PRO A 121 10.12 -17.24 8.79
CA PRO A 121 9.90 -17.68 10.16
C PRO A 121 8.83 -18.76 10.33
N LEU A 122 7.80 -18.76 9.50
CA LEU A 122 6.62 -19.62 9.65
C LEU A 122 6.72 -20.91 8.81
N LEU A 123 7.35 -20.84 7.63
CA LEU A 123 7.29 -21.87 6.62
C LEU A 123 8.67 -22.44 6.29
N SER A 124 8.68 -23.69 5.83
CA SER A 124 9.86 -24.45 5.46
C SER A 124 9.69 -25.09 4.07
N LYS A 125 10.66 -25.92 3.66
CA LYS A 125 10.57 -26.69 2.41
C LYS A 125 9.42 -27.71 2.37
N GLU A 126 8.79 -27.98 3.51
CA GLU A 126 7.68 -28.93 3.63
C GLU A 126 6.32 -28.26 3.39
N ASP A 127 6.31 -26.95 3.22
CA ASP A 127 5.12 -26.12 3.14
C ASP A 127 4.93 -25.52 1.75
N ALA A 128 3.75 -24.95 1.47
CA ALA A 128 3.41 -24.32 0.20
C ALA A 128 2.87 -22.90 0.37
N ILE A 129 3.26 -22.02 -0.55
CA ILE A 129 2.75 -20.65 -0.66
C ILE A 129 2.02 -20.51 -1.99
N ILE A 130 0.74 -20.14 -1.95
CA ILE A 130 -0.11 -19.92 -3.12
C ILE A 130 -0.36 -18.41 -3.24
N SER A 131 0.36 -17.75 -4.16
CA SER A 131 0.45 -16.29 -4.24
C SER A 131 -0.23 -15.74 -5.47
N ASP A 132 -1.03 -14.66 -5.29
CA ASP A 132 -1.55 -13.89 -6.43
C ASP A 132 -0.40 -13.33 -7.29
N SER A 133 -0.60 -13.31 -8.59
CA SER A 133 0.41 -12.93 -9.58
C SER A 133 0.76 -11.45 -9.58
N LEU A 134 -0.12 -10.57 -9.06
CA LEU A 134 0.08 -9.14 -8.99
C LEU A 134 0.30 -8.62 -7.55
N ASN A 135 0.58 -9.51 -6.61
CA ASN A 135 0.96 -9.11 -5.25
C ASN A 135 2.11 -8.10 -5.24
N HIS A 136 2.13 -7.26 -4.22
CA HIS A 136 3.17 -6.25 -4.02
C HIS A 136 4.58 -6.86 -4.02
N ALA A 137 5.57 -6.11 -4.51
CA ALA A 137 6.97 -6.55 -4.62
C ALA A 137 7.55 -7.10 -3.29
N SER A 138 7.14 -6.55 -2.15
CA SER A 138 7.58 -7.02 -0.83
C SER A 138 7.11 -8.45 -0.51
N ILE A 139 5.90 -8.81 -0.95
CA ILE A 139 5.39 -10.20 -0.85
C ILE A 139 6.20 -11.11 -1.76
N ILE A 140 6.40 -10.70 -3.03
CA ILE A 140 7.19 -11.47 -4.00
C ILE A 140 8.60 -11.72 -3.47
N ASP A 141 9.25 -10.71 -2.91
CA ASP A 141 10.61 -10.84 -2.36
C ASP A 141 10.63 -11.70 -1.08
N GLY A 142 9.65 -11.55 -0.20
CA GLY A 142 9.50 -12.40 0.98
C GLY A 142 9.30 -13.88 0.61
N VAL A 143 8.44 -14.15 -0.38
CA VAL A 143 8.23 -15.51 -0.92
C VAL A 143 9.52 -16.06 -1.55
N ARG A 144 10.32 -15.22 -2.23
CA ARG A 144 11.61 -15.63 -2.81
C ARG A 144 12.65 -16.02 -1.78
N LEU A 145 12.64 -15.41 -0.60
CA LEU A 145 13.56 -15.74 0.49
C LEU A 145 13.16 -17.01 1.23
N CYS A 146 11.89 -17.40 1.19
CA CYS A 146 11.38 -18.61 1.80
C CYS A 146 11.72 -19.85 0.97
N LYS A 147 11.90 -21.01 1.65
CA LYS A 147 12.18 -22.32 1.03
C LYS A 147 10.93 -23.13 0.69
N ALA A 148 9.74 -22.65 1.05
CA ALA A 148 8.47 -23.30 0.75
C ALA A 148 8.25 -23.43 -0.76
N ALA A 149 7.48 -24.43 -1.17
CA ALA A 149 7.04 -24.58 -2.55
C ALA A 149 6.18 -23.38 -2.96
N ARG A 150 6.30 -22.95 -4.23
CA ARG A 150 5.66 -21.73 -4.72
C ARG A 150 4.70 -22.04 -5.83
N TYR A 151 3.45 -21.69 -5.60
CA TYR A 151 2.36 -21.75 -6.55
C TYR A 151 1.89 -20.34 -6.83
N ARG A 152 1.56 -20.04 -8.06
CA ARG A 152 1.16 -18.69 -8.46
C ARG A 152 -0.12 -18.77 -9.27
N TYR A 153 -1.16 -18.06 -8.84
CA TYR A 153 -2.41 -17.96 -9.57
C TYR A 153 -2.58 -16.59 -10.24
N SER A 154 -3.37 -16.56 -11.30
CA SER A 154 -3.70 -15.36 -12.06
C SER A 154 -4.43 -14.36 -11.17
N ASN A 155 -4.19 -13.06 -11.37
CA ASN A 155 -4.71 -12.01 -10.50
C ASN A 155 -6.22 -12.11 -10.30
N ASN A 156 -6.62 -12.28 -9.05
CA ASN A 156 -8.00 -12.32 -8.58
C ASN A 156 -8.88 -13.38 -9.28
N ASP A 157 -8.26 -14.43 -9.82
CA ASP A 157 -8.90 -15.56 -10.52
C ASP A 157 -9.06 -16.75 -9.56
N MET A 158 -10.30 -17.00 -9.17
CA MET A 158 -10.63 -18.02 -8.16
C MET A 158 -10.57 -19.44 -8.71
N ASP A 159 -10.80 -19.62 -10.00
CA ASP A 159 -10.69 -20.94 -10.65
C ASP A 159 -9.22 -21.36 -10.74
N ASP A 160 -8.33 -20.44 -11.10
CA ASP A 160 -6.89 -20.69 -11.10
C ASP A 160 -6.35 -20.86 -9.66
N LEU A 161 -6.83 -20.07 -8.70
CA LEU A 161 -6.50 -20.28 -7.28
C LEU A 161 -6.88 -21.70 -6.81
N GLU A 162 -8.06 -22.16 -7.14
CA GLU A 162 -8.48 -23.51 -6.78
C GLU A 162 -7.62 -24.59 -7.46
N ALA A 163 -7.28 -24.41 -8.74
CA ALA A 163 -6.38 -25.31 -9.46
C ALA A 163 -5.00 -25.42 -8.77
N GLN A 164 -4.42 -24.28 -8.33
CA GLN A 164 -3.14 -24.26 -7.61
C GLN A 164 -3.25 -24.93 -6.22
N LEU A 165 -4.38 -24.76 -5.53
CA LEU A 165 -4.64 -25.43 -4.24
C LEU A 165 -4.76 -26.94 -4.39
N ILE A 166 -5.40 -27.42 -5.45
CA ILE A 166 -5.49 -28.85 -5.79
C ILE A 166 -4.08 -29.40 -6.06
N GLU A 167 -3.31 -28.71 -6.88
CA GLU A 167 -1.94 -29.12 -7.19
C GLU A 167 -1.06 -29.20 -5.91
N ALA A 168 -1.10 -28.16 -5.08
CA ALA A 168 -0.37 -28.13 -3.80
C ALA A 168 -0.82 -29.26 -2.85
N SER A 169 -2.12 -29.55 -2.81
CA SER A 169 -2.66 -30.61 -1.94
C SER A 169 -2.20 -32.02 -2.37
N ASN A 170 -2.00 -32.23 -3.68
CA ASN A 170 -1.50 -33.51 -4.22
C ASN A 170 -0.02 -33.76 -3.89
N GLN A 171 0.73 -32.74 -3.47
CA GLN A 171 2.17 -32.83 -3.11
C GLN A 171 2.42 -33.10 -1.61
N ASN A 172 1.35 -33.33 -0.82
CA ASN A 172 1.41 -33.60 0.63
C ASN A 172 2.20 -32.56 1.43
N HIS A 173 2.06 -31.28 1.11
CA HIS A 173 2.64 -30.19 1.92
C HIS A 173 2.02 -30.17 3.31
N ARG A 174 2.88 -29.92 4.33
CA ARG A 174 2.47 -29.85 5.74
C ARG A 174 1.48 -28.70 5.99
N PHE A 175 1.80 -27.51 5.51
CA PHE A 175 0.95 -26.33 5.58
C PHE A 175 0.85 -25.65 4.22
N LYS A 176 -0.28 -25.02 3.97
CA LYS A 176 -0.53 -24.18 2.80
C LYS A 176 -0.91 -22.78 3.27
N ILE A 177 -0.46 -21.74 2.57
CA ILE A 177 -0.87 -20.36 2.81
C ILE A 177 -1.23 -19.68 1.49
N ILE A 178 -2.42 -19.08 1.44
CA ILE A 178 -2.86 -18.22 0.35
C ILE A 178 -2.45 -16.80 0.68
N VAL A 179 -1.86 -16.08 -0.28
CA VAL A 179 -1.34 -14.72 -0.06
C VAL A 179 -1.85 -13.79 -1.15
N THR A 180 -2.47 -12.68 -0.76
CA THR A 180 -3.00 -11.66 -1.67
C THR A 180 -2.87 -10.25 -1.11
N ASP A 181 -2.76 -9.24 -1.99
CA ASP A 181 -3.11 -7.87 -1.63
C ASP A 181 -4.63 -7.79 -1.40
N GLY A 182 -5.08 -7.02 -0.42
CA GLY A 182 -6.50 -6.72 -0.24
C GLY A 182 -7.00 -5.76 -1.32
N VAL A 183 -6.21 -4.73 -1.61
CA VAL A 183 -6.39 -3.80 -2.74
C VAL A 183 -5.11 -3.74 -3.57
N PHE A 184 -5.19 -4.14 -4.83
CA PHE A 184 -4.06 -4.09 -5.76
C PHE A 184 -3.74 -2.64 -6.13
N SER A 185 -2.57 -2.19 -5.71
CA SER A 185 -2.18 -0.76 -5.67
C SER A 185 -2.14 -0.05 -7.03
N MET A 186 -1.93 -0.78 -8.12
CA MET A 186 -1.82 -0.21 -9.46
C MET A 186 -3.15 -0.17 -10.22
N ASP A 187 -4.11 -0.99 -9.81
CA ASP A 187 -5.37 -1.19 -10.52
C ASP A 187 -6.60 -0.77 -9.70
N GLY A 188 -6.47 -0.64 -8.38
CA GLY A 188 -7.60 -0.33 -7.50
C GLY A 188 -8.63 -1.47 -7.43
N ILE A 189 -8.24 -2.69 -7.80
CA ILE A 189 -9.07 -3.89 -7.71
C ILE A 189 -9.05 -4.42 -6.28
N VAL A 190 -10.20 -4.79 -5.76
CA VAL A 190 -10.36 -5.43 -4.44
C VAL A 190 -10.35 -6.95 -4.60
N ALA A 191 -9.60 -7.64 -3.74
CA ALA A 191 -9.56 -9.10 -3.71
C ALA A 191 -10.91 -9.71 -3.33
N GLN A 192 -11.23 -10.88 -3.92
CA GLN A 192 -12.44 -11.65 -3.60
C GLN A 192 -12.24 -12.47 -2.31
N LEU A 193 -12.00 -11.77 -1.17
CA LEU A 193 -11.62 -12.41 0.09
C LEU A 193 -12.67 -13.40 0.62
N ASP A 194 -13.94 -13.18 0.34
CA ASP A 194 -15.03 -14.11 0.64
C ASP A 194 -14.76 -15.47 0.00
N LYS A 195 -14.50 -15.50 -1.29
CA LYS A 195 -14.21 -16.74 -2.03
C LYS A 195 -12.83 -17.32 -1.66
N ILE A 196 -11.83 -16.47 -1.43
CA ILE A 196 -10.50 -16.91 -0.99
C ILE A 196 -10.60 -17.64 0.34
N CYS A 197 -11.37 -17.10 1.31
CA CYS A 197 -11.58 -17.75 2.60
C CYS A 197 -12.36 -19.06 2.46
N ASP A 198 -13.36 -19.14 1.55
CA ASP A 198 -14.09 -20.38 1.30
C ASP A 198 -13.19 -21.47 0.71
N LEU A 199 -12.28 -21.11 -0.20
CA LEU A 199 -11.27 -22.03 -0.73
C LEU A 199 -10.24 -22.41 0.34
N ALA A 200 -9.84 -21.47 1.20
CA ALA A 200 -8.92 -21.74 2.30
C ALA A 200 -9.50 -22.78 3.27
N ASP A 201 -10.77 -22.62 3.67
CA ASP A 201 -11.49 -23.59 4.51
C ASP A 201 -11.58 -24.97 3.83
N LYS A 202 -11.88 -25.00 2.51
CA LYS A 202 -12.01 -26.25 1.74
C LYS A 202 -10.69 -27.03 1.64
N TYR A 203 -9.56 -26.33 1.52
CA TYR A 203 -8.25 -26.95 1.27
C TYR A 203 -7.31 -26.90 2.49
N ASP A 204 -7.82 -26.54 3.66
CA ASP A 204 -7.04 -26.43 4.93
C ASP A 204 -5.78 -25.55 4.71
N ALA A 205 -6.00 -24.30 4.32
CA ALA A 205 -4.96 -23.32 4.06
C ALA A 205 -5.13 -22.07 4.94
N LEU A 206 -4.02 -21.48 5.38
CA LEU A 206 -4.00 -20.15 6.01
C LEU A 206 -4.26 -19.06 4.96
N VAL A 207 -4.75 -17.91 5.41
CA VAL A 207 -4.94 -16.72 4.58
C VAL A 207 -4.11 -15.56 5.11
N MET A 208 -3.26 -14.99 4.26
CA MET A 208 -2.56 -13.73 4.52
C MET A 208 -3.03 -12.65 3.55
N VAL A 209 -3.34 -11.46 4.08
CA VAL A 209 -3.77 -10.30 3.29
C VAL A 209 -2.90 -9.08 3.59
N ASP A 210 -2.40 -8.42 2.55
CA ASP A 210 -1.79 -7.09 2.65
C ASP A 210 -2.86 -6.01 2.53
N GLU A 211 -3.16 -5.33 3.63
CA GLU A 211 -4.15 -4.26 3.75
C GLU A 211 -3.55 -2.84 3.61
N CYS A 212 -2.35 -2.69 3.06
CA CYS A 212 -1.66 -1.40 2.95
C CYS A 212 -2.42 -0.34 2.15
N HIS A 213 -3.27 -0.74 1.22
CA HIS A 213 -4.11 0.15 0.42
C HIS A 213 -5.61 0.08 0.79
N ALA A 214 -5.91 -0.42 2.00
CA ALA A 214 -7.29 -0.57 2.47
C ALA A 214 -7.47 -0.14 3.94
N SER A 215 -6.46 -0.35 4.78
CA SER A 215 -6.49 0.00 6.21
C SER A 215 -6.88 1.45 6.45
N GLY A 216 -7.89 1.66 7.29
CA GLY A 216 -8.37 2.97 7.72
C GLY A 216 -9.52 3.53 6.88
N PHE A 217 -9.81 3.01 5.68
CA PHE A 217 -10.82 3.63 4.79
C PHE A 217 -11.68 2.66 3.97
N ILE A 218 -11.26 1.43 3.74
CA ILE A 218 -12.10 0.41 3.09
C ILE A 218 -12.97 -0.30 4.14
N GLY A 219 -14.19 -0.60 3.78
CA GLY A 219 -15.19 -1.19 4.68
C GLY A 219 -15.98 -0.11 5.44
N LYS A 220 -17.05 -0.50 6.12
CA LYS A 220 -18.01 0.40 6.77
C LYS A 220 -17.35 1.24 7.88
N THR A 221 -16.40 0.67 8.59
CA THR A 221 -15.69 1.32 9.70
C THR A 221 -14.18 1.44 9.45
N GLY A 222 -13.73 1.21 8.19
CA GLY A 222 -12.36 1.35 7.78
C GLY A 222 -11.43 0.19 8.16
N ARG A 223 -11.99 -0.98 8.50
CA ARG A 223 -11.20 -2.17 8.87
C ARG A 223 -10.67 -2.97 7.69
N GLY A 224 -10.76 -2.41 6.50
CA GLY A 224 -10.16 -2.98 5.30
C GLY A 224 -11.07 -3.90 4.51
N THR A 225 -10.46 -4.64 3.59
CA THR A 225 -11.17 -5.49 2.63
C THR A 225 -11.86 -6.67 3.31
N MET A 226 -11.37 -7.11 4.45
CA MET A 226 -12.02 -8.15 5.26
C MET A 226 -13.39 -7.71 5.75
N GLU A 227 -13.53 -6.46 6.20
CA GLU A 227 -14.83 -5.90 6.59
C GLU A 227 -15.73 -5.76 5.37
N LEU A 228 -15.22 -5.23 4.27
CA LEU A 228 -15.96 -5.04 3.02
C LEU A 228 -16.53 -6.36 2.49
N LYS A 229 -15.77 -7.45 2.59
CA LYS A 229 -16.17 -8.79 2.11
C LYS A 229 -16.85 -9.66 3.16
N GLY A 230 -17.07 -9.15 4.39
CA GLY A 230 -17.77 -9.86 5.45
C GLY A 230 -17.01 -11.07 6.01
N VAL A 231 -15.68 -11.04 5.96
CA VAL A 231 -14.79 -12.14 6.39
C VAL A 231 -13.88 -11.76 7.58
N LEU A 232 -14.27 -10.77 8.37
CA LEU A 232 -13.56 -10.44 9.61
C LEU A 232 -13.44 -11.70 10.49
N GLY A 233 -12.21 -11.96 10.97
CA GLY A 233 -11.90 -13.14 11.81
C GLY A 233 -11.58 -14.43 11.04
N ARG A 234 -11.73 -14.46 9.69
CA ARG A 234 -11.37 -15.62 8.83
C ARG A 234 -9.98 -15.49 8.21
N VAL A 235 -9.33 -14.34 8.34
CA VAL A 235 -7.95 -14.09 7.85
C VAL A 235 -6.99 -14.30 9.02
N ASP A 236 -5.93 -15.09 8.80
CA ASP A 236 -4.98 -15.48 9.85
C ASP A 236 -3.88 -14.45 10.06
N ILE A 237 -3.44 -13.81 8.98
CA ILE A 237 -2.33 -12.86 8.95
C ILE A 237 -2.74 -11.63 8.13
N ILE A 238 -2.66 -10.47 8.75
CA ILE A 238 -2.91 -9.19 8.11
C ILE A 238 -1.63 -8.37 8.22
N THR A 239 -1.15 -7.87 7.09
CA THR A 239 -0.08 -6.86 7.09
C THR A 239 -0.63 -5.51 6.70
N GLY A 240 -0.01 -4.45 7.20
CA GLY A 240 -0.45 -3.09 6.93
C GLY A 240 0.67 -2.07 7.10
N THR A 241 0.38 -0.83 6.74
CA THR A 241 1.33 0.28 6.78
C THR A 241 0.81 1.48 7.54
N LEU A 242 1.70 2.12 8.30
CA LEU A 242 1.47 3.44 8.88
C LEU A 242 1.89 4.58 7.93
N GLY A 243 2.46 4.23 6.77
CA GLY A 243 3.00 5.17 5.77
C GLY A 243 2.00 5.64 4.71
N LYS A 244 0.69 5.36 4.86
CA LYS A 244 -0.36 5.77 3.93
C LYS A 244 -1.54 6.40 4.66
N ALA A 245 -2.75 5.85 4.56
CA ALA A 245 -3.94 6.36 5.23
C ALA A 245 -3.77 6.54 6.75
N LEU A 246 -2.98 5.66 7.37
CA LEU A 246 -2.75 5.67 8.82
C LEU A 246 -1.63 6.66 9.25
N GLY A 247 -1.69 7.89 8.76
CA GLY A 247 -0.80 8.99 9.15
C GLY A 247 0.28 9.38 8.15
N GLY A 248 0.65 8.48 7.23
CA GLY A 248 1.51 8.80 6.09
C GLY A 248 3.02 8.95 6.38
N ALA A 249 3.49 8.63 7.59
CA ALA A 249 4.91 8.74 7.93
C ALA A 249 5.68 7.49 7.46
N MET A 250 5.96 6.58 8.35
CA MET A 250 6.56 5.28 8.07
C MET A 250 6.13 4.26 9.12
N GLY A 251 6.46 3.02 8.90
CA GLY A 251 6.12 1.92 9.78
C GLY A 251 5.25 0.89 9.08
N GLY A 252 5.37 -0.35 9.52
CA GLY A 252 4.56 -1.47 9.12
C GLY A 252 4.14 -2.29 10.31
N PHE A 253 3.18 -3.15 10.13
CA PHE A 253 2.75 -4.09 11.15
C PHE A 253 2.28 -5.40 10.53
N THR A 254 2.37 -6.46 11.33
CA THR A 254 1.65 -7.71 11.09
C THR A 254 0.74 -7.95 12.30
N THR A 255 -0.52 -8.22 12.05
CA THR A 255 -1.52 -8.54 13.10
C THR A 255 -2.24 -9.84 12.74
N GLY A 256 -2.66 -10.61 13.74
CA GLY A 256 -3.31 -11.91 13.50
C GLY A 256 -3.34 -12.78 14.73
N LYS A 257 -3.20 -14.11 14.52
CA LYS A 257 -3.20 -15.10 15.60
C LYS A 257 -1.98 -14.96 16.50
N LYS A 258 -2.18 -15.11 17.82
CA LYS A 258 -1.15 -14.87 18.83
C LYS A 258 0.12 -15.70 18.61
N GLU A 259 -0.03 -16.98 18.33
CA GLU A 259 1.11 -17.89 18.15
C GLU A 259 1.94 -17.53 16.90
N ILE A 260 1.27 -17.03 15.83
CA ILE A 260 1.95 -16.54 14.63
C ILE A 260 2.78 -15.31 15.00
N ILE A 261 2.18 -14.31 15.63
CA ILE A 261 2.85 -13.08 16.04
C ILE A 261 4.00 -13.35 16.99
N GLU A 262 3.84 -14.28 17.93
CA GLU A 262 4.88 -14.71 18.87
C GLU A 262 6.10 -15.29 18.12
N ILE A 263 5.89 -16.20 17.16
CA ILE A 263 6.96 -16.75 16.32
C ILE A 263 7.66 -15.66 15.50
N LEU A 264 6.91 -14.70 14.95
CA LEU A 264 7.51 -13.58 14.23
C LEU A 264 8.43 -12.74 15.14
N ARG A 265 8.05 -12.50 16.41
CA ARG A 265 8.91 -11.82 17.38
C ARG A 265 10.21 -12.56 17.65
N GLN A 266 10.20 -13.89 17.59
CA GLN A 266 11.39 -14.72 17.86
C GLN A 266 12.29 -14.90 16.65
N ARG A 267 11.74 -14.83 15.40
CA ARG A 267 12.44 -15.29 14.21
C ARG A 267 12.45 -14.35 13.02
N SER A 268 11.55 -13.36 12.98
CA SER A 268 11.46 -12.44 11.86
C SER A 268 12.70 -11.54 11.77
N ARG A 269 13.53 -11.77 10.78
CA ARG A 269 14.82 -11.06 10.61
C ARG A 269 14.65 -9.52 10.52
N PRO A 270 13.69 -8.99 9.76
CA PRO A 270 13.47 -7.54 9.74
C PRO A 270 13.12 -6.95 11.11
N TYR A 271 12.44 -7.71 11.97
CA TYR A 271 12.14 -7.28 13.34
C TYR A 271 13.36 -7.38 14.26
N LEU A 272 14.11 -8.47 14.15
CA LEU A 272 15.24 -8.72 15.04
C LEU A 272 16.46 -7.83 14.75
N PHE A 273 16.62 -7.36 13.52
CA PHE A 273 17.85 -6.70 13.09
C PHE A 273 17.67 -5.25 12.59
N SER A 274 16.44 -4.76 12.44
CA SER A 274 16.17 -3.35 12.15
C SER A 274 15.82 -2.58 13.42
N ASN A 275 16.19 -1.29 13.46
CA ASN A 275 15.81 -0.40 14.55
C ASN A 275 14.29 -0.35 14.72
N SER A 276 13.88 -0.15 15.97
CA SER A 276 12.48 0.11 16.32
C SER A 276 11.97 1.39 15.68
N LEU A 277 10.65 1.46 15.50
CA LEU A 277 9.99 2.72 15.12
C LEU A 277 10.35 3.82 16.11
N ALA A 278 10.60 5.02 15.59
CA ALA A 278 10.85 6.19 16.41
C ALA A 278 9.61 6.54 17.26
N PRO A 279 9.80 6.98 18.52
CA PRO A 279 8.69 7.30 19.42
C PRO A 279 7.67 8.27 18.82
N THR A 280 8.13 9.28 18.09
CA THR A 280 7.26 10.28 17.43
C THR A 280 6.30 9.67 16.43
N ILE A 281 6.73 8.63 15.70
CA ILE A 281 5.87 7.90 14.76
C ILE A 281 4.83 7.09 15.54
N VAL A 282 5.25 6.44 16.61
CA VAL A 282 4.37 5.62 17.45
C VAL A 282 3.26 6.47 18.09
N GLY A 283 3.62 7.62 18.70
CA GLY A 283 2.65 8.52 19.31
C GLY A 283 1.70 9.15 18.28
N ALA A 284 2.20 9.56 17.12
CA ALA A 284 1.36 10.02 16.02
C ALA A 284 0.39 8.94 15.54
N SER A 285 0.84 7.69 15.41
CA SER A 285 0.00 6.56 14.98
C SER A 285 -1.08 6.23 16.00
N LEU A 286 -0.79 6.30 17.31
CA LEU A 286 -1.81 6.15 18.36
C LEU A 286 -2.94 7.18 18.20
N LYS A 287 -2.58 8.45 17.91
CA LYS A 287 -3.56 9.52 17.65
C LYS A 287 -4.36 9.24 16.37
N VAL A 288 -3.74 8.72 15.32
CA VAL A 288 -4.45 8.34 14.09
C VAL A 288 -5.51 7.28 14.39
N PHE A 289 -5.18 6.21 15.10
CA PHE A 289 -6.16 5.18 15.48
C PHE A 289 -7.28 5.72 16.38
N GLU A 290 -6.98 6.68 17.27
CA GLU A 290 -8.00 7.38 18.03
C GLU A 290 -8.97 8.12 17.10
N LEU A 291 -8.46 8.92 16.16
CA LEU A 291 -9.28 9.70 15.22
C LEU A 291 -10.18 8.84 14.36
N ILE A 292 -9.63 7.82 13.70
CA ILE A 292 -10.40 6.94 12.77
C ILE A 292 -11.36 6.00 13.49
N SER A 293 -11.17 5.77 14.81
CA SER A 293 -12.09 4.97 15.62
C SER A 293 -13.24 5.81 16.18
N LYS A 294 -13.13 7.14 16.18
CA LYS A 294 -14.13 8.06 16.74
C LYS A 294 -15.36 8.18 15.83
N ASP A 295 -15.14 8.33 14.54
CA ASP A 295 -16.20 8.44 13.52
C ASP A 295 -15.67 8.05 12.13
N THR A 296 -16.57 7.97 11.15
CA THR A 296 -16.27 7.58 9.76
C THR A 296 -16.20 8.75 8.78
N SER A 297 -16.25 10.00 9.26
CA SER A 297 -16.41 11.18 8.40
C SER A 297 -15.33 11.32 7.32
N LEU A 298 -14.07 11.05 7.65
CA LEU A 298 -12.97 11.09 6.69
C LEU A 298 -13.10 10.00 5.62
N ARG A 299 -13.47 8.79 6.04
CA ARG A 299 -13.72 7.66 5.14
C ARG A 299 -14.89 7.96 4.20
N ASP A 300 -16.00 8.47 4.74
CA ASP A 300 -17.21 8.79 3.97
C ASP A 300 -16.93 9.91 2.97
N THR A 301 -16.16 10.93 3.37
CA THR A 301 -15.70 11.99 2.47
C THR A 301 -14.83 11.43 1.34
N LEU A 302 -13.91 10.54 1.65
CA LEU A 302 -13.06 9.88 0.65
C LEU A 302 -13.88 9.08 -0.36
N GLU A 303 -14.85 8.32 0.11
CA GLU A 303 -15.76 7.53 -0.73
C GLU A 303 -16.57 8.44 -1.67
N ASN A 304 -17.16 9.52 -1.15
CA ASN A 304 -17.90 10.50 -1.94
C ASN A 304 -17.00 11.18 -3.00
N ASN A 305 -15.78 11.58 -2.61
CA ASN A 305 -14.80 12.18 -3.52
C ASN A 305 -14.41 11.21 -4.64
N THR A 306 -14.19 9.94 -4.29
CA THR A 306 -13.82 8.90 -5.24
C THR A 306 -14.93 8.64 -6.25
N ASN A 307 -16.15 8.46 -5.77
CA ASN A 307 -17.33 8.22 -6.61
C ASN A 307 -17.59 9.39 -7.53
N TYR A 308 -17.52 10.63 -7.01
CA TYR A 308 -17.70 11.83 -7.82
C TYR A 308 -16.63 11.93 -8.92
N PHE A 309 -15.36 11.83 -8.56
CA PHE A 309 -14.26 11.95 -9.54
C PHE A 309 -14.36 10.86 -10.62
N ARG A 310 -14.58 9.59 -10.23
CA ARG A 310 -14.72 8.48 -11.15
C ARG A 310 -15.86 8.70 -12.14
N ASN A 311 -17.06 9.01 -11.66
CA ASN A 311 -18.24 9.21 -12.48
C ASN A 311 -18.03 10.33 -13.53
N GLU A 312 -17.42 11.44 -13.14
CA GLU A 312 -17.17 12.56 -14.06
C GLU A 312 -16.08 12.23 -15.10
N MET A 313 -15.06 11.48 -14.71
CA MET A 313 -14.02 11.02 -15.65
C MET A 313 -14.56 10.00 -16.66
N GLU A 314 -15.42 9.08 -16.24
CA GLU A 314 -16.11 8.13 -17.13
C GLU A 314 -17.05 8.85 -18.11
N LYS A 315 -17.85 9.82 -17.64
CA LYS A 315 -18.70 10.67 -18.50
C LYS A 315 -17.87 11.47 -19.51
N ALA A 316 -16.67 11.89 -19.14
CA ALA A 316 -15.75 12.57 -20.04
C ALA A 316 -15.16 11.65 -21.12
N GLY A 317 -15.28 10.32 -20.99
CA GLY A 317 -14.82 9.33 -21.96
C GLY A 317 -13.45 8.70 -21.65
N PHE A 318 -12.92 8.90 -20.46
CA PHE A 318 -11.67 8.21 -20.05
C PHE A 318 -11.88 6.74 -19.77
N ASP A 319 -10.92 5.92 -20.19
CA ASP A 319 -10.86 4.49 -19.86
C ASP A 319 -10.28 4.33 -18.44
N LEU A 320 -11.09 3.82 -17.51
CA LEU A 320 -10.75 3.62 -16.10
C LEU A 320 -10.79 2.13 -15.74
N VAL A 321 -9.87 1.69 -14.89
CA VAL A 321 -9.89 0.34 -14.33
C VAL A 321 -10.12 0.39 -12.81
N GLY A 322 -10.50 -0.76 -12.23
CA GLY A 322 -10.87 -0.87 -10.81
C GLY A 322 -12.15 -0.08 -10.49
N ALA A 323 -12.87 -0.44 -9.45
CA ALA A 323 -14.13 0.23 -9.11
C ALA A 323 -14.29 0.57 -7.63
N ASP A 324 -13.61 -0.15 -6.74
CA ASP A 324 -13.99 -0.24 -5.33
C ASP A 324 -13.02 0.45 -4.37
N ALA A 325 -11.98 1.12 -4.88
CA ALA A 325 -10.96 1.78 -4.06
C ALA A 325 -10.74 3.24 -4.48
N ALA A 326 -10.18 4.04 -3.56
CA ALA A 326 -9.82 5.45 -3.80
C ALA A 326 -8.60 5.62 -4.73
N ILE A 327 -8.36 4.64 -5.56
CA ILE A 327 -7.34 4.56 -6.61
C ILE A 327 -8.08 4.55 -7.94
N VAL A 328 -7.85 5.57 -8.77
CA VAL A 328 -8.50 5.70 -10.09
C VAL A 328 -7.43 5.71 -11.18
N PRO A 329 -7.11 4.55 -11.76
CA PRO A 329 -6.17 4.46 -12.87
C PRO A 329 -6.83 4.95 -14.17
N VAL A 330 -6.28 6.00 -14.76
CA VAL A 330 -6.63 6.50 -16.10
C VAL A 330 -5.72 5.82 -17.11
N MET A 331 -6.27 4.91 -17.91
CA MET A 331 -5.49 4.07 -18.82
C MET A 331 -5.03 4.85 -20.05
N LEU A 332 -3.74 4.76 -20.34
CA LEU A 332 -3.11 5.43 -21.48
C LEU A 332 -2.33 4.44 -22.37
N TYR A 333 -2.01 3.24 -21.83
CA TYR A 333 -1.33 2.13 -22.48
C TYR A 333 0.11 2.42 -22.91
N ASP A 334 0.42 3.61 -23.44
CA ASP A 334 1.73 4.04 -23.90
C ASP A 334 2.52 4.78 -22.80
N ALA A 335 3.78 4.40 -22.62
CA ALA A 335 4.64 4.95 -21.56
C ALA A 335 4.97 6.44 -21.79
N LYS A 336 5.25 6.82 -23.04
CA LYS A 336 5.57 8.22 -23.37
C LYS A 336 4.33 9.09 -23.22
N LEU A 337 3.19 8.65 -23.69
CA LEU A 337 1.91 9.35 -23.55
C LEU A 337 1.57 9.60 -22.09
N SER A 338 1.79 8.61 -21.19
CA SER A 338 1.54 8.77 -19.76
C SER A 338 2.45 9.83 -19.11
N GLN A 339 3.69 9.94 -19.54
CA GLN A 339 4.63 10.97 -19.07
C GLN A 339 4.27 12.35 -19.63
N ASP A 340 3.99 12.44 -20.93
CA ASP A 340 3.61 13.70 -21.59
C ASP A 340 2.32 14.25 -20.96
N MET A 341 1.33 13.39 -20.71
CA MET A 341 0.09 13.79 -20.03
C MET A 341 0.33 14.25 -18.60
N ALA A 342 1.16 13.55 -17.83
CA ALA A 342 1.49 13.93 -16.45
C ALA A 342 2.25 15.28 -16.38
N ASN A 343 3.10 15.58 -17.37
CA ASN A 343 3.80 16.85 -17.44
C ASN A 343 2.85 18.01 -17.80
N LEU A 344 1.96 17.82 -18.77
CA LEU A 344 0.96 18.83 -19.14
C LEU A 344 -0.05 19.06 -18.00
N LEU A 345 -0.44 18.02 -17.26
CA LEU A 345 -1.29 18.18 -16.08
C LEU A 345 -0.61 18.97 -14.98
N LEU A 346 0.71 18.84 -14.82
CA LEU A 346 1.46 19.66 -13.88
C LEU A 346 1.42 21.15 -14.26
N GLU A 347 1.50 21.49 -15.56
CA GLU A 347 1.34 22.87 -16.07
C GLU A 347 -0.07 23.41 -15.78
N GLU A 348 -1.10 22.56 -15.72
CA GLU A 348 -2.47 22.92 -15.31
C GLU A 348 -2.66 22.95 -13.77
N GLY A 349 -1.58 22.77 -12.99
CA GLY A 349 -1.61 22.78 -11.53
C GLY A 349 -2.10 21.47 -10.90
N ILE A 350 -2.02 20.35 -11.62
CA ILE A 350 -2.40 19.01 -11.14
C ILE A 350 -1.16 18.12 -11.05
N TYR A 351 -0.81 17.71 -9.84
CA TYR A 351 0.35 16.85 -9.59
C TYR A 351 -0.06 15.38 -9.68
N VAL A 352 0.31 14.75 -10.80
CA VAL A 352 0.16 13.32 -11.06
C VAL A 352 1.44 12.77 -11.70
N ILE A 353 1.60 11.43 -11.68
CA ILE A 353 2.74 10.72 -12.26
C ILE A 353 2.22 9.63 -13.20
N GLY A 354 2.89 9.49 -14.36
CA GLY A 354 2.68 8.35 -15.24
C GLY A 354 3.35 7.08 -14.68
N PHE A 355 2.62 5.98 -14.67
CA PHE A 355 3.13 4.66 -14.29
C PHE A 355 3.28 3.79 -15.54
N PHE A 356 4.47 3.24 -15.72
CA PHE A 356 4.86 2.41 -16.86
C PHE A 356 5.83 1.32 -16.43
N PHE A 357 6.21 0.45 -17.35
CA PHE A 357 7.16 -0.64 -17.06
C PHE A 357 8.46 -0.12 -16.38
N PRO A 358 9.01 -0.82 -15.37
CA PRO A 358 8.61 -2.13 -14.84
C PRO A 358 7.57 -2.07 -13.71
N VAL A 359 7.04 -0.91 -13.37
CA VAL A 359 6.07 -0.75 -12.26
C VAL A 359 4.71 -1.36 -12.61
N VAL A 360 4.32 -1.24 -13.87
CA VAL A 360 3.15 -1.91 -14.46
C VAL A 360 3.59 -2.68 -15.70
N PRO A 361 2.83 -3.69 -16.18
CA PRO A 361 3.19 -4.44 -17.38
C PRO A 361 3.36 -3.56 -18.61
N LYS A 362 4.14 -4.02 -19.59
CA LYS A 362 4.27 -3.35 -20.90
C LYS A 362 2.89 -3.16 -21.54
N ASN A 363 2.68 -2.02 -22.20
CA ASN A 363 1.42 -1.64 -22.84
C ASN A 363 0.23 -1.53 -21.85
N LYS A 364 0.51 -1.25 -20.58
CA LYS A 364 -0.49 -0.99 -19.53
C LYS A 364 -0.16 0.29 -18.76
N ALA A 365 0.53 1.25 -19.43
CA ALA A 365 0.85 2.53 -18.82
C ALA A 365 -0.43 3.31 -18.50
N ARG A 366 -0.38 4.07 -17.40
CA ARG A 366 -1.52 4.80 -16.85
C ARG A 366 -1.06 6.00 -16.01
N ILE A 367 -1.98 6.92 -15.76
CA ILE A 367 -1.88 7.84 -14.62
C ILE A 367 -2.72 7.24 -13.50
N ARG A 368 -2.10 6.97 -12.35
CA ARG A 368 -2.80 6.51 -11.16
C ARG A 368 -3.18 7.70 -10.30
N VAL A 369 -4.45 8.07 -10.31
CA VAL A 369 -4.99 9.14 -9.49
C VAL A 369 -5.32 8.60 -8.10
N GLN A 370 -4.79 9.24 -7.06
CA GLN A 370 -5.08 8.92 -5.66
C GLN A 370 -5.99 9.99 -5.07
N LEU A 371 -7.18 9.59 -4.64
CA LEU A 371 -8.13 10.49 -3.99
C LEU A 371 -7.80 10.61 -2.50
N SER A 372 -8.20 11.72 -1.91
CA SER A 372 -8.02 12.01 -0.49
C SER A 372 -9.27 12.65 0.09
N ALA A 373 -9.54 12.38 1.37
CA ALA A 373 -10.55 13.10 2.12
C ALA A 373 -10.24 14.61 2.26
N ALA A 374 -8.99 15.01 2.07
CA ALA A 374 -8.57 16.41 2.05
C ALA A 374 -8.87 17.15 0.73
N HIS A 375 -9.27 16.43 -0.34
CA HIS A 375 -9.70 17.08 -1.56
C HIS A 375 -11.08 17.69 -1.40
N THR A 376 -11.22 18.97 -1.79
CA THR A 376 -12.53 19.63 -1.88
C THR A 376 -13.16 19.38 -3.25
N LYS A 377 -14.44 19.70 -3.39
CA LYS A 377 -15.12 19.60 -4.68
C LYS A 377 -14.44 20.44 -5.75
N GLU A 378 -13.99 21.65 -5.41
CA GLU A 378 -13.27 22.55 -6.32
C GLU A 378 -11.95 21.95 -6.80
N HIS A 379 -11.23 21.21 -5.93
CA HIS A 379 -10.03 20.47 -6.31
C HIS A 379 -10.35 19.39 -7.34
N LEU A 380 -11.42 18.65 -7.13
CA LEU A 380 -11.86 17.59 -8.05
C LEU A 380 -12.30 18.17 -9.39
N ASP A 381 -13.13 19.22 -9.38
CA ASP A 381 -13.59 19.91 -10.60
C ASP A 381 -12.42 20.46 -11.42
N LYS A 382 -11.43 21.08 -10.75
CA LYS A 382 -10.22 21.57 -11.42
C LYS A 382 -9.44 20.43 -12.05
N ALA A 383 -9.27 19.32 -11.35
CA ALA A 383 -8.56 18.15 -11.88
C ALA A 383 -9.29 17.55 -13.09
N ILE A 384 -10.59 17.31 -13.00
CA ILE A 384 -11.41 16.79 -14.11
C ILE A 384 -11.28 17.68 -15.35
N ASN A 385 -11.44 19.00 -15.18
CA ASN A 385 -11.30 19.95 -16.29
C ASN A 385 -9.89 19.92 -16.91
N ALA A 386 -8.84 19.83 -16.10
CA ALA A 386 -7.47 19.71 -16.57
C ALA A 386 -7.26 18.40 -17.36
N PHE A 387 -7.74 17.28 -16.84
CA PHE A 387 -7.69 15.97 -17.53
C PHE A 387 -8.41 16.04 -18.88
N VAL A 388 -9.61 16.62 -18.95
CA VAL A 388 -10.36 16.77 -20.22
C VAL A 388 -9.61 17.67 -21.20
N LYS A 389 -9.09 18.81 -20.75
CA LYS A 389 -8.31 19.74 -21.59
C LYS A 389 -7.07 19.06 -22.18
N VAL A 390 -6.29 18.41 -21.34
CA VAL A 390 -5.05 17.71 -21.74
C VAL A 390 -5.37 16.47 -22.56
N GLY A 391 -6.40 15.70 -22.21
CA GLY A 391 -6.87 14.53 -22.95
C GLY A 391 -7.23 14.85 -24.40
N LYS A 392 -7.97 15.93 -24.62
CA LYS A 392 -8.28 16.43 -25.98
C LYS A 392 -7.03 16.88 -26.74
N LYS A 393 -6.10 17.59 -26.06
CA LYS A 393 -4.83 18.02 -26.67
C LYS A 393 -3.99 16.84 -27.15
N LEU A 394 -3.98 15.76 -26.39
CA LEU A 394 -3.21 14.54 -26.68
C LEU A 394 -3.99 13.49 -27.50
N LYS A 395 -5.24 13.78 -27.88
CA LYS A 395 -6.13 12.85 -28.61
C LYS A 395 -6.37 11.53 -27.86
N VAL A 396 -6.49 11.62 -26.56
CA VAL A 396 -6.92 10.52 -25.66
C VAL A 396 -8.44 10.49 -25.60
N LEU A 397 -9.07 11.66 -25.75
CA LEU A 397 -10.52 11.89 -25.85
C LEU A 397 -10.89 12.34 -27.26
#